data_e629fc3b54652cfb2688cff7a19d3223
#
_entry.id   e629fc3b54652cfb2688cff7a19d3223
#
_cell.length_a   1.000
_cell.length_b   1.000
_cell.length_c   1.000
_cell.angle_alpha   90.00
_cell.angle_beta   90.00
_cell.angle_gamma   90.00
#
_symmetry.space_group_name_H-M   'P 1'
#
loop_
_entity.id
_entity.type
_entity.pdbx_description
1 polymer ?
#
loop_
_entity_poly.entity_id
_entity_poly.type
_entity_poly.pdbx_seq_one_letter_code
_entity_poly.pdbx_strand_id
1 'polypeptide(L)'
;RVAHSAAHLIPLIGAAPRRAIILGTGMAGCIQRLVPKLEIDYRDIPDFVPTTVDSHPGKLVLADWSGVPVIILSGRLHHYEGYSLREVTFPVRVRSAMGIRELWIANASGSVNPEFPEGCIAVLKDHVNFHPENPLRGLSDPRLGERFPDMSRVYDEGLRRHAEFCCNKLSIPYREGIYFGLQGPSLE
;
A
#
# COMPACT_ATOMS: atom_id res chain seq x y z
N ARG A 1 -18.80 -1.09 7.42
CA ARG A 1 -18.13 -0.65 6.18
C ARG A 1 -17.05 -1.66 5.76
N VAL A 2 -15.99 -1.93 6.54
CA VAL A 2 -14.90 -2.87 6.15
C VAL A 2 -15.45 -4.26 5.78
N ALA A 3 -16.30 -4.85 6.63
CA ALA A 3 -16.90 -6.14 6.35
C ALA A 3 -17.84 -6.12 5.13
N HIS A 4 -18.48 -5.01 4.84
CA HIS A 4 -19.35 -4.83 3.68
C HIS A 4 -18.55 -4.87 2.38
N SER A 5 -17.47 -4.08 2.30
CA SER A 5 -16.57 -4.10 1.15
C SER A 5 -15.90 -5.47 0.96
N ALA A 6 -15.43 -6.09 2.06
CA ALA A 6 -14.82 -7.42 1.99
C ALA A 6 -15.82 -8.49 1.50
N ALA A 7 -17.06 -8.47 2.00
CA ALA A 7 -18.12 -9.39 1.57
C ALA A 7 -18.49 -9.22 0.09
N HIS A 8 -18.39 -8.00 -0.44
CA HIS A 8 -18.58 -7.73 -1.87
C HIS A 8 -17.43 -8.30 -2.72
N LEU A 9 -16.19 -8.12 -2.27
CA LEU A 9 -15.00 -8.51 -3.03
C LEU A 9 -14.70 -10.02 -3.01
N ILE A 10 -14.94 -10.70 -1.89
CA ILE A 10 -14.62 -12.12 -1.72
C ILE A 10 -15.22 -13.00 -2.83
N PRO A 11 -16.52 -12.92 -3.17
CA PRO A 11 -17.09 -13.76 -4.23
C PRO A 11 -16.55 -13.43 -5.63
N LEU A 12 -16.13 -12.18 -5.87
CA LEU A 12 -15.58 -11.77 -7.16
C LEU A 12 -14.14 -12.26 -7.35
N ILE A 13 -13.36 -12.27 -6.28
CA ILE A 13 -11.95 -12.65 -6.29
C ILE A 13 -11.78 -14.17 -6.13
N GLY A 14 -12.72 -14.84 -5.46
CA GLY A 14 -12.62 -16.25 -5.12
C GLY A 14 -11.60 -16.49 -3.99
N ALA A 15 -10.66 -17.40 -4.19
CA ALA A 15 -9.61 -17.66 -3.21
C ALA A 15 -8.71 -16.42 -3.08
N ALA A 16 -8.72 -15.77 -1.91
CA ALA A 16 -7.95 -14.57 -1.66
C ALA A 16 -6.44 -14.87 -1.80
N PRO A 17 -5.70 -14.10 -2.61
CA PRO A 17 -4.25 -14.21 -2.67
C PRO A 17 -3.63 -13.92 -1.30
N ARG A 18 -2.47 -14.50 -1.04
CA ARG A 18 -1.73 -14.19 0.19
C ARG A 18 -1.21 -12.75 0.20
N ARG A 19 -0.97 -12.18 -0.99
CA ARG A 19 -0.24 -10.94 -1.19
C ARG A 19 -1.09 -9.85 -1.79
N ALA A 20 -0.86 -8.63 -1.32
CA ALA A 20 -1.34 -7.41 -1.96
C ALA A 20 -0.19 -6.42 -2.16
N ILE A 21 -0.32 -5.59 -3.19
CA ILE A 21 0.64 -4.54 -3.53
C ILE A 21 -0.13 -3.23 -3.69
N ILE A 22 0.34 -2.17 -3.04
CA ILE A 22 -0.14 -0.81 -3.29
C ILE A 22 0.91 -0.10 -4.13
N LEU A 23 0.52 0.31 -5.33
CA LEU A 23 1.39 1.03 -6.23
C LEU A 23 1.15 2.54 -6.11
N GLY A 24 2.23 3.28 -5.96
CA GLY A 24 2.24 4.74 -5.98
C GLY A 24 2.60 5.33 -7.34
N THR A 25 2.84 6.63 -7.35
CA THR A 25 3.23 7.41 -8.53
C THR A 25 4.44 6.80 -9.23
N GLY A 26 4.39 6.75 -10.57
CA GLY A 26 5.46 6.19 -11.40
C GLY A 26 5.46 4.67 -11.55
N MET A 27 4.63 3.94 -10.78
CA MET A 27 4.62 2.48 -10.75
C MET A 27 3.57 1.83 -11.67
N ALA A 28 2.73 2.62 -12.36
CA ALA A 28 1.69 2.10 -13.26
C ALA A 28 2.25 1.19 -14.37
N GLY A 29 3.47 1.43 -14.83
CA GLY A 29 4.14 0.58 -15.81
C GLY A 29 4.36 -0.87 -15.37
N CYS A 30 4.37 -1.14 -14.07
CA CYS A 30 4.48 -2.51 -13.56
C CYS A 30 3.25 -3.36 -13.89
N ILE A 31 2.06 -2.74 -13.93
CA ILE A 31 0.79 -3.44 -14.21
C ILE A 31 0.63 -3.72 -15.70
N GLN A 32 1.14 -2.84 -16.57
CA GLN A 32 1.00 -2.99 -18.02
C GLN A 32 1.58 -4.29 -18.58
N ARG A 33 2.47 -4.93 -17.83
CA ARG A 33 3.10 -6.21 -18.18
C ARG A 33 2.32 -7.43 -17.67
N LEU A 34 1.24 -7.20 -16.91
CA LEU A 34 0.43 -8.25 -16.33
C LEU A 34 -0.85 -8.42 -17.14
N VAL A 35 -1.33 -9.65 -17.21
CA VAL A 35 -2.67 -9.95 -17.73
C VAL A 35 -3.61 -9.97 -16.53
N PRO A 36 -4.51 -8.99 -16.39
CA PRO A 36 -5.44 -8.97 -15.28
C PRO A 36 -6.47 -10.07 -15.44
N LYS A 37 -6.76 -10.78 -14.35
CA LYS A 37 -7.88 -11.73 -14.25
C LYS A 37 -9.20 -11.03 -13.90
N LEU A 38 -9.09 -9.93 -13.16
CA LEU A 38 -10.21 -9.11 -12.73
C LEU A 38 -9.72 -7.68 -12.50
N GLU A 39 -10.49 -6.70 -12.96
CA GLU A 39 -10.30 -5.30 -12.61
C GLU A 39 -11.62 -4.74 -12.07
N ILE A 40 -11.57 -4.03 -10.96
CA ILE A 40 -12.71 -3.37 -10.33
C ILE A 40 -12.32 -1.93 -10.03
N ASP A 41 -13.10 -0.98 -10.53
CA ASP A 41 -12.93 0.44 -10.18
C ASP A 41 -13.27 0.66 -8.69
N TYR A 42 -12.58 1.55 -8.01
CA TYR A 42 -12.89 1.85 -6.61
C TYR A 42 -14.31 2.36 -6.42
N ARG A 43 -14.88 3.03 -7.43
CA ARG A 43 -16.28 3.49 -7.42
C ARG A 43 -17.31 2.35 -7.38
N ASP A 44 -16.91 1.17 -7.86
CA ASP A 44 -17.77 -0.02 -7.89
C ASP A 44 -17.62 -0.88 -6.63
N ILE A 45 -16.68 -0.51 -5.74
CA ILE A 45 -16.50 -1.20 -4.45
C ILE A 45 -17.23 -0.43 -3.36
N PRO A 46 -18.19 -1.05 -2.67
CA PRO A 46 -18.91 -0.39 -1.59
C PRO A 46 -17.97 0.25 -0.56
N ASP A 47 -18.32 1.46 -0.11
CA ASP A 47 -17.58 2.22 0.90
C ASP A 47 -16.16 2.69 0.52
N PHE A 48 -15.64 2.36 -0.65
CA PHE A 48 -14.43 2.96 -1.20
C PHE A 48 -14.73 4.38 -1.69
N VAL A 49 -13.73 5.24 -1.68
CA VAL A 49 -13.80 6.56 -2.29
C VAL A 49 -12.90 6.61 -3.52
N PRO A 50 -13.26 7.39 -4.55
CA PRO A 50 -12.44 7.50 -5.76
C PRO A 50 -11.13 8.24 -5.49
N THR A 51 -10.12 8.02 -6.31
CA THR A 51 -8.91 8.86 -6.36
C THR A 51 -9.21 10.13 -7.14
N THR A 52 -8.57 11.24 -6.79
CA THR A 52 -8.67 12.52 -7.48
C THR A 52 -7.39 12.89 -8.24
N VAL A 53 -6.37 12.05 -8.13
CA VAL A 53 -5.05 12.24 -8.77
C VAL A 53 -5.02 11.52 -10.12
N ASP A 54 -4.79 12.25 -11.21
CA ASP A 54 -4.80 11.73 -12.58
C ASP A 54 -3.86 10.52 -12.81
N SER A 55 -2.73 10.50 -12.13
CA SER A 55 -1.77 9.39 -12.21
C SER A 55 -2.19 8.13 -11.42
N HIS A 56 -3.33 8.17 -10.73
CA HIS A 56 -3.84 7.08 -9.90
C HIS A 56 -5.15 6.53 -10.47
N PRO A 57 -5.11 5.39 -11.20
CA PRO A 57 -6.31 4.84 -11.85
C PRO A 57 -7.47 4.49 -10.91
N GLY A 58 -7.20 4.29 -9.61
CA GLY A 58 -8.23 3.96 -8.63
C GLY A 58 -8.88 2.60 -8.88
N LYS A 59 -8.08 1.58 -9.15
CA LYS A 59 -8.55 0.22 -9.44
C LYS A 59 -7.97 -0.82 -8.50
N LEU A 60 -8.77 -1.81 -8.16
CA LEU A 60 -8.32 -3.07 -7.62
C LEU A 60 -8.14 -4.06 -8.77
N VAL A 61 -6.96 -4.65 -8.89
CA VAL A 61 -6.60 -5.60 -9.95
C VAL A 61 -6.19 -6.92 -9.33
N LEU A 62 -6.84 -8.00 -9.73
CA LEU A 62 -6.38 -9.35 -9.47
C LEU A 62 -5.59 -9.83 -10.68
N ALA A 63 -4.34 -10.18 -10.49
CA ALA A 63 -3.45 -10.64 -11.55
C ALA A 63 -2.60 -11.82 -11.10
N ASP A 64 -2.01 -12.48 -12.07
CA ASP A 64 -0.92 -13.43 -11.84
C ASP A 64 0.41 -12.73 -12.11
N TRP A 65 1.27 -12.69 -11.12
CA TRP A 65 2.61 -12.13 -11.27
C TRP A 65 3.63 -13.26 -11.21
N SER A 66 4.07 -13.70 -12.39
CA SER A 66 5.04 -14.81 -12.52
C SER A 66 4.62 -16.09 -11.79
N GLY A 67 3.37 -16.51 -11.98
CA GLY A 67 2.80 -17.71 -11.34
C GLY A 67 2.27 -17.48 -9.92
N VAL A 68 2.33 -16.26 -9.40
CA VAL A 68 1.86 -15.92 -8.06
C VAL A 68 0.63 -15.02 -8.15
N PRO A 69 -0.53 -15.44 -7.63
CA PRO A 69 -1.70 -14.57 -7.58
C PRO A 69 -1.49 -13.42 -6.61
N VAL A 70 -1.81 -12.21 -7.06
CA VAL A 70 -1.66 -10.96 -6.28
C VAL A 70 -2.88 -10.07 -6.47
N ILE A 71 -3.23 -9.32 -5.43
CA ILE A 71 -4.09 -8.15 -5.55
C ILE A 71 -3.22 -6.92 -5.63
N ILE A 72 -3.51 -6.07 -6.61
CA ILE A 72 -2.84 -4.80 -6.79
C ILE A 72 -3.86 -3.69 -6.59
N LEU A 73 -3.56 -2.80 -5.68
CA LEU A 73 -4.25 -1.52 -5.52
C LEU A 73 -3.53 -0.51 -6.42
N SER A 74 -4.08 -0.31 -7.62
CA SER A 74 -3.52 0.58 -8.64
C SER A 74 -3.98 2.01 -8.39
N GLY A 75 -3.12 2.77 -7.74
CA GLY A 75 -3.43 4.07 -7.19
C GLY A 75 -3.86 4.00 -5.73
N ARG A 76 -3.62 5.08 -5.02
CA ARG A 76 -3.95 5.23 -3.61
C ARG A 76 -4.53 6.61 -3.35
N LEU A 77 -5.22 6.72 -2.23
CA LEU A 77 -5.72 7.98 -1.71
C LEU A 77 -4.63 8.70 -0.93
N HIS A 78 -4.65 10.02 -0.95
CA HIS A 78 -3.75 10.84 -0.14
C HIS A 78 -4.54 11.80 0.73
N HIS A 79 -3.95 12.16 1.87
CA HIS A 79 -4.57 13.09 2.79
C HIS A 79 -4.72 14.49 2.18
N TYR A 80 -3.78 14.93 1.35
CA TYR A 80 -3.86 16.22 0.65
C TYR A 80 -5.00 16.31 -0.37
N GLU A 81 -5.63 15.19 -0.76
CA GLU A 81 -6.83 15.17 -1.59
C GLU A 81 -8.10 15.59 -0.80
N GLY A 82 -7.97 15.83 0.51
CA GLY A 82 -9.07 16.17 1.41
C GLY A 82 -9.69 14.97 2.13
N TYR A 83 -9.18 13.76 1.90
CA TYR A 83 -9.66 12.57 2.59
C TYR A 83 -9.09 12.46 4.00
N SER A 84 -9.92 12.00 4.94
CA SER A 84 -9.47 11.64 6.27
C SER A 84 -8.49 10.47 6.23
N LEU A 85 -7.58 10.36 7.20
CA LEU A 85 -6.64 9.22 7.27
C LEU A 85 -7.36 7.88 7.42
N ARG A 86 -8.62 7.86 7.90
CA ARG A 86 -9.45 6.66 7.93
C ARG A 86 -9.87 6.20 6.54
N GLU A 87 -10.19 7.14 5.65
CA GLU A 87 -10.52 6.85 4.25
C GLU A 87 -9.26 6.43 3.49
N VAL A 88 -8.15 7.16 3.67
CA VAL A 88 -6.86 6.81 3.06
C VAL A 88 -6.41 5.38 3.42
N THR A 89 -6.60 4.96 4.66
CA THR A 89 -6.20 3.62 5.13
C THR A 89 -7.29 2.55 5.01
N PHE A 90 -8.47 2.92 4.52
CA PHE A 90 -9.61 2.00 4.41
C PHE A 90 -9.32 0.77 3.54
N PRO A 91 -8.70 0.89 2.35
CA PRO A 91 -8.34 -0.26 1.52
C PRO A 91 -7.42 -1.27 2.22
N VAL A 92 -6.52 -0.79 3.09
CA VAL A 92 -5.62 -1.65 3.88
C VAL A 92 -6.42 -2.53 4.85
N ARG A 93 -7.47 -1.97 5.46
CA ARG A 93 -8.34 -2.72 6.39
C ARG A 93 -9.22 -3.75 5.67
N VAL A 94 -9.76 -3.36 4.50
CA VAL A 94 -10.56 -4.27 3.67
C VAL A 94 -9.70 -5.47 3.23
N ARG A 95 -8.50 -5.23 2.74
CA ARG A 95 -7.53 -6.27 2.40
C ARG A 95 -7.28 -7.24 3.58
N SER A 96 -7.10 -6.69 4.79
CA SER A 96 -6.91 -7.51 5.99
C SER A 96 -8.13 -8.37 6.32
N ALA A 97 -9.34 -7.81 6.20
CA ALA A 97 -10.59 -8.53 6.40
C ALA A 97 -10.83 -9.65 5.37
N MET A 98 -10.25 -9.54 4.18
CA MET A 98 -10.24 -10.59 3.16
C MET A 98 -9.21 -11.71 3.44
N GLY A 99 -8.44 -11.62 4.53
CA GLY A 99 -7.44 -12.63 4.90
C GLY A 99 -6.09 -12.48 4.21
N ILE A 100 -5.86 -11.41 3.47
CA ILE A 100 -4.56 -11.13 2.83
C ILE A 100 -3.56 -10.70 3.90
N ARG A 101 -2.44 -11.41 4.01
CA ARG A 101 -1.49 -11.27 5.14
C ARG A 101 -0.24 -10.47 4.80
N GLU A 102 0.15 -10.44 3.54
CA GLU A 102 1.37 -9.79 3.08
C GLU A 102 1.01 -8.55 2.27
N LEU A 103 1.59 -7.40 2.62
CA LEU A 103 1.36 -6.12 1.95
C LEU A 103 2.68 -5.47 1.57
N TRP A 104 2.85 -5.22 0.29
CA TRP A 104 3.93 -4.41 -0.26
C TRP A 104 3.39 -3.03 -0.62
N ILE A 105 4.09 -1.99 -0.19
CA ILE A 105 3.70 -0.60 -0.48
C ILE A 105 4.87 0.07 -1.18
N ALA A 106 4.60 0.65 -2.34
CA ALA A 106 5.58 1.42 -3.09
C ALA A 106 5.09 2.86 -3.27
N ASN A 107 5.99 3.83 -3.12
CA ASN A 107 5.73 5.24 -3.35
C ASN A 107 6.99 5.95 -3.83
N ALA A 108 6.82 7.03 -4.57
CA ALA A 108 7.90 7.98 -4.79
C ALA A 108 8.05 8.88 -3.56
N SER A 109 9.28 9.24 -3.23
CA SER A 109 9.60 10.09 -2.08
C SER A 109 10.89 10.88 -2.34
N GLY A 110 10.99 12.09 -1.82
CA GLY A 110 12.25 12.81 -1.75
C GLY A 110 13.18 12.23 -0.68
N SER A 111 14.47 12.46 -0.81
CA SER A 111 15.44 12.13 0.21
C SER A 111 16.12 13.38 0.74
N VAL A 112 16.24 13.47 2.07
CA VAL A 112 17.05 14.48 2.75
C VAL A 112 18.46 13.96 3.06
N ASN A 113 18.72 12.68 2.76
CA ASN A 113 20.06 12.10 2.93
C ASN A 113 20.79 12.09 1.58
N PRO A 114 21.92 12.80 1.42
CA PRO A 114 22.66 12.85 0.16
C PRO A 114 23.25 11.50 -0.28
N GLU A 115 23.30 10.51 0.60
CA GLU A 115 23.76 9.17 0.26
C GLU A 115 22.68 8.32 -0.48
N PHE A 116 21.47 8.85 -0.63
CA PHE A 116 20.42 8.23 -1.42
C PHE A 116 20.42 8.83 -2.83
N PRO A 117 21.05 8.19 -3.80
CA PRO A 117 21.06 8.70 -5.16
C PRO A 117 19.65 8.68 -5.76
N GLU A 118 19.37 9.61 -6.66
CA GLU A 118 18.12 9.63 -7.42
C GLU A 118 17.90 8.28 -8.13
N GLY A 119 16.68 7.78 -8.06
CA GLY A 119 16.30 6.50 -8.66
C GLY A 119 16.69 5.26 -7.86
N CYS A 120 17.29 5.40 -6.67
CA CYS A 120 17.54 4.25 -5.80
C CYS A 120 16.23 3.77 -5.12
N ILE A 121 16.23 2.51 -4.71
CA ILE A 121 15.15 1.96 -3.87
C ILE A 121 15.50 2.20 -2.41
N ALA A 122 14.59 2.84 -1.67
CA ALA A 122 14.64 2.93 -0.21
C ALA A 122 13.86 1.76 0.40
N VAL A 123 14.54 0.81 1.02
CA VAL A 123 13.91 -0.26 1.80
C VAL A 123 13.66 0.27 3.21
N LEU A 124 12.39 0.46 3.56
CA LEU A 124 12.04 1.08 4.83
C LEU A 124 12.21 0.10 5.98
N LYS A 125 12.89 0.54 7.03
CA LYS A 125 13.02 -0.19 8.30
C LYS A 125 12.17 0.37 9.42
N ASP A 126 11.78 1.66 9.31
CA ASP A 126 10.95 2.34 10.29
C ASP A 126 10.30 3.57 9.67
N HIS A 127 9.43 4.25 10.40
CA HIS A 127 8.84 5.51 9.99
C HIS A 127 8.57 6.44 11.18
N VAL A 128 8.50 7.73 10.90
CA VAL A 128 8.03 8.77 11.82
C VAL A 128 6.78 9.40 11.22
N ASN A 129 5.70 9.44 12.00
CA ASN A 129 4.44 10.00 11.55
C ASN A 129 4.31 11.46 12.01
N PHE A 130 4.43 12.39 11.07
CA PHE A 130 4.18 13.82 11.25
C PHE A 130 2.81 14.27 10.69
N HIS A 131 1.94 13.33 10.33
CA HIS A 131 0.57 13.69 10.01
C HIS A 131 -0.15 14.22 11.25
N PRO A 132 -1.06 15.18 11.10
CA PRO A 132 -1.80 15.78 12.23
C PRO A 132 -2.74 14.81 12.92
N GLU A 133 -3.03 13.69 12.25
CA GLU A 133 -3.93 12.65 12.72
C GLU A 133 -3.27 11.27 12.70
N ASN A 134 -3.84 10.35 13.48
CA ASN A 134 -3.48 8.94 13.44
C ASN A 134 -4.75 8.11 13.12
N PRO A 135 -4.77 7.29 12.06
CA PRO A 135 -5.94 6.51 11.69
C PRO A 135 -6.33 5.45 12.72
N LEU A 136 -5.46 5.16 13.69
CA LEU A 136 -5.75 4.27 14.82
C LEU A 136 -6.50 4.98 15.95
N ARG A 137 -6.53 6.32 15.97
CA ARG A 137 -7.22 7.09 17.02
C ARG A 137 -8.70 6.78 17.02
N GLY A 138 -9.25 6.46 18.19
CA GLY A 138 -10.68 6.18 18.38
C GLY A 138 -11.15 4.82 17.82
N LEU A 139 -10.27 4.00 17.28
CA LEU A 139 -10.60 2.63 16.90
C LEU A 139 -10.58 1.73 18.12
N SER A 140 -11.62 0.92 18.24
CA SER A 140 -11.78 -0.05 19.33
C SER A 140 -12.52 -1.31 18.83
N ASP A 141 -12.27 -1.71 17.57
CA ASP A 141 -12.86 -2.92 17.00
C ASP A 141 -11.82 -4.05 17.01
N PRO A 142 -11.97 -5.06 17.89
CA PRO A 142 -11.01 -6.17 18.00
C PRO A 142 -10.83 -6.97 16.71
N ARG A 143 -11.81 -6.92 15.81
CA ARG A 143 -11.71 -7.58 14.48
C ARG A 143 -10.68 -6.92 13.57
N LEU A 144 -10.32 -5.66 13.84
CA LEU A 144 -9.34 -4.90 13.07
C LEU A 144 -7.94 -4.93 13.68
N GLY A 145 -7.80 -5.52 14.87
CA GLY A 145 -6.54 -5.62 15.59
C GLY A 145 -6.59 -5.02 17.00
N GLU A 146 -5.46 -5.02 17.65
CA GLU A 146 -5.32 -4.46 19.00
C GLU A 146 -5.42 -2.94 18.99
N ARG A 147 -5.92 -2.37 20.09
CA ARG A 147 -6.00 -0.92 20.27
C ARG A 147 -4.62 -0.24 20.31
N PHE A 148 -3.65 -0.92 20.87
CA PHE A 148 -2.26 -0.49 20.97
C PHE A 148 -1.36 -1.52 20.28
N PRO A 149 -1.26 -1.48 18.94
CA PRO A 149 -0.41 -2.42 18.21
C PRO A 149 1.07 -2.19 18.56
N ASP A 150 1.80 -3.28 18.67
CA ASP A 150 3.26 -3.20 18.81
C ASP A 150 3.87 -2.65 17.51
N MET A 151 4.51 -1.49 17.61
CA MET A 151 5.16 -0.80 16.50
C MET A 151 6.67 -1.04 16.45
N SER A 152 7.23 -1.90 17.28
CA SER A 152 8.67 -2.18 17.30
C SER A 152 9.18 -2.93 16.08
N ARG A 153 8.28 -3.62 15.36
CA ARG A 153 8.60 -4.39 14.14
C ARG A 153 7.55 -4.18 13.04
N VAL A 154 7.32 -2.94 12.66
CA VAL A 154 6.29 -2.57 11.68
C VAL A 154 6.60 -3.12 10.29
N TYR A 155 7.88 -3.11 9.91
CA TYR A 155 8.36 -3.60 8.63
C TYR A 155 8.97 -4.98 8.81
N ASP A 156 8.34 -6.00 8.23
CA ASP A 156 8.78 -7.39 8.36
C ASP A 156 10.21 -7.58 7.88
N GLU A 157 11.07 -8.12 8.74
CA GLU A 157 12.49 -8.29 8.47
C GLU A 157 12.76 -9.27 7.32
N GLY A 158 11.96 -10.32 7.21
CA GLY A 158 12.08 -11.31 6.13
C GLY A 158 11.77 -10.69 4.76
N LEU A 159 10.71 -9.87 4.70
CA LEU A 159 10.35 -9.15 3.47
C LEU A 159 11.39 -8.08 3.11
N ARG A 160 11.95 -7.38 4.08
CA ARG A 160 13.05 -6.42 3.83
C ARG A 160 14.28 -7.10 3.26
N ARG A 161 14.76 -8.18 3.90
CA ARG A 161 15.90 -8.97 3.38
C ARG A 161 15.63 -9.53 1.99
N HIS A 162 14.39 -9.92 1.70
CA HIS A 162 14.02 -10.36 0.36
C HIS A 162 14.10 -9.24 -0.67
N ALA A 163 13.63 -8.03 -0.33
CA ALA A 163 13.76 -6.86 -1.19
C ALA A 163 15.23 -6.53 -1.48
N GLU A 164 16.08 -6.51 -0.46
CA GLU A 164 17.52 -6.31 -0.57
C GLU A 164 18.19 -7.37 -1.45
N PHE A 165 17.85 -8.64 -1.25
CA PHE A 165 18.35 -9.73 -2.10
C PHE A 165 17.98 -9.51 -3.57
N CYS A 166 16.73 -9.10 -3.85
CA CYS A 166 16.29 -8.80 -5.21
C CYS A 166 17.04 -7.62 -5.80
N CYS A 167 17.24 -6.54 -5.04
CA CYS A 167 18.00 -5.37 -5.48
C CYS A 167 19.44 -5.76 -5.85
N ASN A 168 20.11 -6.53 -4.99
CA ASN A 168 21.46 -7.01 -5.24
C ASN A 168 21.53 -7.90 -6.49
N LYS A 169 20.60 -8.86 -6.62
CA LYS A 169 20.53 -9.77 -7.76
C LYS A 169 20.33 -9.06 -9.09
N LEU A 170 19.57 -7.95 -9.07
CA LEU A 170 19.25 -7.17 -10.25
C LEU A 170 20.18 -5.96 -10.44
N SER A 171 21.20 -5.81 -9.58
CA SER A 171 22.09 -4.65 -9.57
C SER A 171 21.35 -3.31 -9.49
N ILE A 172 20.24 -3.28 -8.73
CA ILE A 172 19.47 -2.06 -8.47
C ILE A 172 20.04 -1.38 -7.23
N PRO A 173 20.43 -0.11 -7.32
CA PRO A 173 20.87 0.66 -6.14
C PRO A 173 19.77 0.70 -5.08
N TYR A 174 20.11 0.37 -3.85
CA TYR A 174 19.17 0.49 -2.73
C TYR A 174 19.87 0.98 -1.46
N ARG A 175 19.07 1.50 -0.54
CA ARG A 175 19.49 1.88 0.81
C ARG A 175 18.39 1.53 1.81
N GLU A 176 18.75 1.22 3.04
CA GLU A 176 17.78 1.18 4.13
C GLU A 176 17.50 2.60 4.63
N GLY A 177 16.23 2.88 4.95
CA GLY A 177 15.81 4.21 5.36
C GLY A 177 14.69 4.24 6.39
N ILE A 178 14.53 5.41 7.00
CA ILE A 178 13.38 5.76 7.85
C ILE A 178 12.51 6.73 7.06
N TYR A 179 11.22 6.44 6.98
CA TYR A 179 10.28 7.28 6.25
C TYR A 179 9.67 8.34 7.17
N PHE A 180 9.70 9.58 6.73
CA PHE A 180 9.00 10.67 7.41
C PHE A 180 7.70 10.96 6.66
N GLY A 181 6.56 10.64 7.31
CA GLY A 181 5.23 10.90 6.75
C GLY A 181 4.81 12.34 7.02
N LEU A 182 4.75 13.16 5.98
CA LEU A 182 4.32 14.56 6.03
C LEU A 182 2.94 14.71 5.39
N GLN A 183 2.24 15.78 5.77
CA GLN A 183 0.87 16.01 5.31
C GLN A 183 0.78 16.35 3.82
N GLY A 184 1.78 17.04 3.27
CA GLY A 184 1.68 17.66 1.94
C GLY A 184 0.60 18.77 1.89
N PRO A 185 0.37 19.38 0.72
CA PRO A 185 0.99 19.09 -0.59
C PRO A 185 2.36 19.73 -0.83
N SER A 186 3.00 20.27 0.19
CA SER A 186 4.35 20.85 0.07
C SER A 186 5.40 19.74 -0.07
N LEU A 187 6.46 20.04 -0.82
CA LEU A 187 7.69 19.24 -0.91
C LEU A 187 8.71 19.83 0.05
N GLU A 188 9.18 19.03 1.00
CA GLU A 188 10.15 19.46 2.02
C GLU A 188 11.31 18.48 2.10
#